data_3281d60375167370f9aa91c2363f868f
#
_entry.id   3281d60375167370f9aa91c2363f868f
#
_cell.length_a   1.000
_cell.length_b   1.000
_cell.length_c   1.000
_cell.angle_alpha   90.00
_cell.angle_beta   90.00
_cell.angle_gamma   90.00
#
_symmetry.space_group_name_H-M   'P 1'
#
loop_
_entity.id
_entity.type
_entity.pdbx_description
1 polymer ?
#
loop_
_entity_poly.entity_id
_entity_poly.type
_entity_poly.pdbx_seq_one_letter_code
_entity_poly.pdbx_strand_id
1 'polypeptide(L)'
;MEITEVRVHLRSEEKLKAFATVTFDHCFVVRNMKVIVGDKGLILCMPSRKMPDGSFKDVAHPISAEFRSLLEKKVFACYETERAKTAAGSGTDSRVV
;
A
#
# COMPACT_ATOMS: atom_id res chain seq x y z
N MET A 1 -14.35 -4.93 -10.77
CA MET A 1 -13.65 -5.35 -9.55
C MET A 1 -13.62 -4.17 -8.58
N GLU A 2 -14.11 -4.39 -7.40
CA GLU A 2 -14.26 -3.33 -6.42
C GLU A 2 -13.25 -3.48 -5.30
N ILE A 3 -12.67 -2.36 -4.85
CA ILE A 3 -11.80 -2.36 -3.70
C ILE A 3 -12.68 -2.29 -2.47
N THR A 4 -12.72 -3.37 -1.71
CA THR A 4 -13.65 -3.47 -0.59
C THR A 4 -13.00 -3.28 0.76
N GLU A 5 -11.68 -3.37 0.85
CA GLU A 5 -10.99 -3.08 2.10
C GLU A 5 -9.55 -2.71 1.82
N VAL A 6 -9.03 -1.74 2.56
CA VAL A 6 -7.62 -1.37 2.51
C VAL A 6 -7.11 -1.32 3.94
N ARG A 7 -5.99 -1.98 4.19
CA ARG A 7 -5.32 -1.91 5.49
C ARG A 7 -3.90 -1.45 5.28
N VAL A 8 -3.43 -0.60 6.17
CA VAL A 8 -2.10 0.00 6.06
C VAL A 8 -1.38 -0.21 7.38
N HIS A 9 -0.16 -0.72 7.30
CA HIS A 9 0.72 -0.86 8.44
C HIS A 9 1.86 0.12 8.29
N LEU A 10 1.95 1.07 9.18
CA LEU A 10 2.96 2.13 9.09
C LEU A 10 4.35 1.60 9.39
N ARG A 11 5.32 2.17 8.70
CA ARG A 11 6.74 1.93 8.95
C ARG A 11 7.42 3.26 9.18
N SER A 12 8.50 3.22 9.95
CA SER A 12 9.22 4.45 10.25
C SER A 12 10.58 4.50 9.57
N GLU A 13 10.67 3.91 8.40
CA GLU A 13 11.90 3.94 7.63
C GLU A 13 11.96 5.19 6.76
N GLU A 14 13.14 5.48 6.27
CA GLU A 14 13.35 6.72 5.56
C GLU A 14 12.48 6.84 4.31
N LYS A 15 12.43 5.81 3.50
CA LYS A 15 11.66 5.85 2.28
C LYS A 15 10.42 4.98 2.33
N LEU A 16 10.47 3.86 2.98
CA LEU A 16 9.32 2.96 3.09
C LEU A 16 8.44 3.45 4.23
N LYS A 17 7.28 3.94 3.88
CA LYS A 17 6.38 4.55 4.86
C LYS A 17 5.31 3.60 5.34
N ALA A 18 4.95 2.61 4.55
CA ALA A 18 3.90 1.69 4.96
C ALA A 18 3.86 0.48 4.05
N PHE A 19 3.32 -0.61 4.58
CA PHE A 19 2.86 -1.73 3.78
C PHE A 19 1.35 -1.66 3.68
N ALA A 20 0.81 -2.05 2.54
CA ALA A 20 -0.63 -2.02 2.32
C ALA A 20 -1.14 -3.38 1.89
N THR A 21 -2.32 -3.71 2.36
CA THR A 21 -3.05 -4.90 1.97
C THR A 21 -4.40 -4.46 1.45
N VAL A 22 -4.77 -4.92 0.28
CA VAL A 22 -6.00 -4.51 -0.38
C VAL A 22 -6.83 -5.73 -0.70
N THR A 23 -8.12 -5.68 -0.34
CA THR A 23 -9.07 -6.73 -0.63
C THR A 23 -9.99 -6.27 -1.74
N PHE A 24 -10.25 -7.16 -2.69
CA PHE A 24 -11.12 -6.89 -3.83
C PHE A 24 -12.35 -7.79 -3.75
N ASP A 25 -13.52 -7.21 -3.95
CA ASP A 25 -14.79 -7.95 -4.02
C ASP A 25 -14.98 -8.88 -2.83
N HIS A 26 -14.46 -8.51 -1.67
CA HIS A 26 -14.56 -9.30 -0.44
C HIS A 26 -13.99 -10.71 -0.56
N CYS A 27 -13.27 -11.02 -1.62
CA CYS A 27 -12.84 -12.40 -1.85
C CYS A 27 -11.43 -12.55 -2.41
N PHE A 28 -10.73 -11.48 -2.68
CA PHE A 28 -9.38 -11.60 -3.23
C PHE A 28 -8.49 -10.55 -2.57
N VAL A 29 -7.39 -10.96 -1.97
CA VAL A 29 -6.52 -10.06 -1.24
C VAL A 29 -5.13 -10.02 -1.88
N VAL A 30 -4.57 -8.81 -1.97
CA VAL A 30 -3.20 -8.61 -2.41
C VAL A 30 -2.46 -7.95 -1.26
N ARG A 31 -1.36 -8.57 -0.82
CA ARG A 31 -0.56 -8.09 0.29
C ARG A 31 0.77 -7.54 -0.19
N ASN A 32 1.45 -6.88 0.73
CA ASN A 32 2.82 -6.42 0.52
C ASN A 32 2.98 -5.36 -0.56
N MET A 33 1.95 -4.55 -0.74
CA MET A 33 2.14 -3.32 -1.49
C MET A 33 2.90 -2.36 -0.60
N LYS A 34 3.71 -1.50 -1.19
CA LYS A 34 4.54 -0.57 -0.42
C LYS A 34 4.18 0.87 -0.74
N VAL A 35 4.05 1.68 0.30
CA VAL A 35 3.92 3.12 0.15
C VAL A 35 5.29 3.72 0.40
N ILE A 36 5.84 4.34 -0.63
CA ILE A 36 7.20 4.85 -0.61
C ILE A 36 7.17 6.35 -0.91
N VAL A 37 8.10 7.08 -0.32
CA VAL A 37 8.28 8.50 -0.64
C VAL A 37 9.25 8.61 -1.79
N GLY A 38 8.77 9.18 -2.90
CA GLY A 38 9.61 9.47 -4.03
C GLY A 38 9.87 10.97 -4.16
N ASP A 39 10.54 11.36 -5.22
CA ASP A 39 10.89 12.76 -5.42
C ASP A 39 9.67 13.67 -5.55
N LYS A 40 8.59 13.14 -6.09
CA LYS A 40 7.41 13.95 -6.33
C LYS A 40 6.25 13.61 -5.42
N GLY A 41 6.50 12.84 -4.39
CA GLY A 41 5.46 12.48 -3.45
C GLY A 41 5.37 10.98 -3.25
N LEU A 42 4.22 10.52 -2.82
CA LEU A 42 4.04 9.11 -2.51
C LEU A 42 3.93 8.27 -3.77
N ILE A 43 4.54 7.10 -3.71
CA ILE A 43 4.49 6.12 -4.79
C ILE A 43 3.96 4.82 -4.21
N LEU A 44 3.05 4.17 -4.93
CA LEU A 44 2.55 2.86 -4.55
C LEU A 44 3.26 1.82 -5.37
N CYS A 45 3.99 0.93 -4.69
CA CYS A 45 4.69 -0.17 -5.34
C CYS A 45 3.91 -1.44 -5.17
N MET A 46 3.78 -2.19 -6.25
CA MET A 46 3.08 -3.46 -6.22
C MET A 46 3.98 -4.53 -5.60
N PRO A 47 3.41 -5.62 -5.11
CA PRO A 47 4.24 -6.71 -4.61
C PRO A 47 5.10 -7.27 -5.72
N SER A 48 6.37 -7.51 -5.42
CA SER A 48 7.30 -7.96 -6.44
C SER A 48 8.22 -9.01 -5.85
N ARG A 49 8.92 -9.72 -6.73
CA ARG A 49 9.89 -10.71 -6.29
C ARG A 49 11.19 -10.49 -7.03
N LYS A 50 12.27 -10.86 -6.37
CA LYS A 50 13.59 -10.75 -6.97
C LYS A 50 13.83 -11.95 -7.88
N MET A 51 14.28 -11.67 -9.09
CA MET A 51 14.58 -12.71 -10.05
C MET A 51 16.04 -13.16 -9.92
N PRO A 52 16.38 -14.34 -10.49
CA PRO A 52 17.75 -14.81 -10.37
C PRO A 52 18.79 -13.88 -10.93
N ASP A 53 18.43 -13.03 -11.89
CA ASP A 53 19.37 -12.09 -12.49
C ASP A 53 19.49 -10.80 -11.69
N GLY A 54 18.83 -10.72 -10.53
CA GLY A 54 18.89 -9.53 -9.69
C GLY A 54 17.81 -8.51 -9.95
N SER A 55 17.06 -8.65 -11.00
CA SER A 55 15.97 -7.71 -11.28
C SER A 55 14.74 -8.06 -10.46
N PHE A 56 13.77 -7.13 -10.42
CA PHE A 56 12.51 -7.35 -9.72
C PHE A 56 11.37 -7.36 -10.71
N LYS A 57 10.41 -8.25 -10.48
CA LYS A 57 9.20 -8.29 -11.28
C LYS A 57 7.99 -8.27 -10.38
N ASP A 58 6.97 -7.53 -10.80
CA ASP A 58 5.73 -7.46 -10.04
C ASP A 58 5.06 -8.84 -10.04
N VAL A 59 4.60 -9.23 -8.87
CA VAL A 59 3.81 -10.46 -8.73
C VAL A 59 2.39 -10.19 -9.20
N ALA A 60 1.90 -8.98 -8.95
CA ALA A 60 0.54 -8.58 -9.32
C ALA A 60 0.54 -7.08 -9.56
N HIS A 61 -0.20 -6.63 -10.57
CA HIS A 61 -0.31 -5.20 -10.81
C HIS A 61 -1.56 -4.91 -11.63
N PRO A 62 -2.10 -3.69 -11.51
CA PRO A 62 -3.23 -3.31 -12.36
C PRO A 62 -2.75 -3.11 -13.79
N ILE A 63 -3.63 -3.42 -14.73
CA ILE A 63 -3.28 -3.29 -16.14
C ILE A 63 -4.06 -2.18 -16.82
N SER A 64 -4.79 -1.37 -16.07
CA SER A 64 -5.43 -0.19 -16.61
C SER A 64 -5.00 1.01 -15.79
N ALA A 65 -4.81 2.13 -16.48
CA ALA A 65 -4.42 3.36 -15.80
C ALA A 65 -5.52 3.86 -14.87
N GLU A 66 -6.76 3.66 -15.26
CA GLU A 66 -7.87 4.08 -14.42
C GLU A 66 -7.92 3.33 -13.10
N PHE A 67 -7.75 2.01 -13.17
CA PHE A 67 -7.80 1.22 -11.96
C PHE A 67 -6.58 1.50 -11.09
N ARG A 68 -5.42 1.72 -11.70
CA ARG A 68 -4.23 2.06 -10.94
C ARG A 68 -4.43 3.37 -10.17
N SER A 69 -5.03 4.36 -10.82
CA SER A 69 -5.31 5.62 -10.13
C SER A 69 -6.28 5.42 -8.97
N LEU A 70 -7.30 4.63 -9.18
CA LEU A 70 -8.26 4.35 -8.11
C LEU A 70 -7.59 3.65 -6.94
N LEU A 71 -6.75 2.67 -7.25
CA LEU A 71 -6.05 1.91 -6.22
C LEU A 71 -5.12 2.83 -5.42
N GLU A 72 -4.35 3.66 -6.10
CA GLU A 72 -3.47 4.59 -5.42
C GLU A 72 -4.25 5.55 -4.52
N LYS A 73 -5.35 6.08 -5.03
CA LYS A 73 -6.16 7.01 -4.25
C LYS A 73 -6.67 6.35 -2.98
N LYS A 74 -7.17 5.13 -3.08
CA LYS A 74 -7.71 4.43 -1.93
C LYS A 74 -6.63 4.10 -0.91
N VAL A 75 -5.47 3.64 -1.37
CA VAL A 75 -4.38 3.28 -0.47
C VAL A 75 -3.82 4.52 0.21
N PHE A 76 -3.59 5.58 -0.55
CA PHE A 76 -3.02 6.80 0.02
C PHE A 76 -3.98 7.45 1.01
N ALA A 77 -5.28 7.41 0.75
CA ALA A 77 -6.25 7.95 1.69
C ALA A 77 -6.20 7.18 3.01
N CYS A 78 -6.12 5.86 2.94
CA CYS A 78 -6.00 5.05 4.14
C CYS A 78 -4.68 5.32 4.86
N TYR A 79 -3.61 5.47 4.11
CA TYR A 79 -2.31 5.79 4.69
C TYR A 79 -2.35 7.11 5.46
N GLU A 80 -2.94 8.15 4.86
CA GLU A 80 -3.02 9.44 5.54
C GLU A 80 -3.86 9.35 6.81
N THR A 81 -4.93 8.58 6.77
CA THR A 81 -5.75 8.39 7.96
C THR A 81 -4.97 7.71 9.08
N GLU A 82 -4.23 6.66 8.76
CA GLU A 82 -3.44 5.95 9.75
C GLU A 82 -2.31 6.82 10.27
N ARG A 83 -1.67 7.57 9.40
CA ARG A 83 -0.60 8.46 9.80
C ARG A 83 -1.11 9.52 10.77
N ALA A 84 -2.28 10.07 10.49
CA ALA A 84 -2.87 11.08 11.35
C ALA A 84 -3.22 10.53 12.73
N LYS A 85 -3.70 9.30 12.78
CA LYS A 85 -3.99 8.67 14.07
C LYS A 85 -2.73 8.52 14.90
N THR A 86 -1.65 8.08 14.27
CA THR A 86 -0.39 7.92 14.97
C THR A 86 0.15 9.27 15.43
N ALA A 87 0.06 10.27 14.56
CA ALA A 87 0.54 11.60 14.91
C ALA A 87 -0.28 12.18 16.05
N ALA A 88 -1.51 11.78 16.20
CA ALA A 88 -2.33 12.25 17.30
C ALA A 88 -1.96 11.57 18.61
N GLY A 89 -1.02 10.70 18.61
CA GLY A 89 -0.50 10.12 19.83
C GLY A 89 -1.17 8.89 20.29
N SER A 90 -2.15 8.46 19.62
CA SER A 90 -2.81 7.33 20.09
C SER A 90 -2.17 6.14 19.68
N GLY A 91 -1.28 6.13 19.17
CA GLY A 91 -0.62 5.07 18.82
C GLY A 91 -1.04 3.76 18.95
N THR A 92 -1.68 3.40 19.22
CA THR A 92 -1.91 2.18 19.42
C THR A 92 -2.34 1.52 18.48
N ASP A 93 -2.49 1.16 18.00
CA ASP A 93 -2.91 0.47 17.31
C ASP A 93 -3.03 -0.49 16.91
N SER A 94 -3.02 -0.97 16.77
CA SER A 94 -3.08 -1.90 16.56
C SER A 94 -3.73 -2.44 15.73
N ARG A 95 -4.11 -2.47 15.25
CA ARG A 95 -4.73 -2.94 14.52
C ARG A 95 -4.39 -3.68 13.79
N VAL A 96 -4.24 -4.13 13.46
CA VAL A 96 -3.89 -4.71 12.88
C VAL A 96 -4.20 -5.47 12.19
N VAL A 97 -4.30 -5.96 11.68
CA VAL A 97 -4.59 -6.72 11.04
C VAL A 97 -4.45 -7.26 10.50
#